data_6119054a00bc9d4c50a40ab677894ff3
#
_entry.id   6119054a00bc9d4c50a40ab677894ff3
#
_cell.length_a   1.000
_cell.length_b   1.000
_cell.length_c   1.000
_cell.angle_alpha   90.00
_cell.angle_beta   90.00
_cell.angle_gamma   90.00
#
_symmetry.space_group_name_H-M   'P 1'
#
loop_
_entity.id
_entity.type
_entity.pdbx_description
1 polymer ?
#
loop_
_entity_poly.entity_id
_entity_poly.type
_entity_poly.pdbx_seq_one_letter_code
_entity_poly.pdbx_strand_id
1 'polypeptide(L)'
;GLGSTLAGSDVYLLDKLDMILVGLGLQENTTTLRGSTLNVLAFTASLMIGTAGLPHVIIRFFTVPSVAAARRSAGWALVFIAILYTTAPAIAAMARLNIVDTMQQSDGQALLIEEKPAWFENWERTGLLEVEDLNGDGRIEYTADPETNELTKLDNDILVLANPEIAQLPNWVIALVAAGGLAAALSTAAGLLLAISSAISHDLLKSTYMPSISDKAELRASRIAMAVAVLGAGYLGLNPPGFAAGTVALAFGLAASSLFPALLMGIFARGVNREGAVAGMLAGISVTLLYVFQHKGIMFIPGTSFLGNMSPNWFFGIEPNAFGVVGAIVNFVVAFAVSRVSAPPPTEVQELLEFLHEPSSAASQAPPGAAH
;
A
#
# COMPACT_ATOMS: atom_id res chain seq x y z
N GLY A 1 6.22 -14.45 21.92
CA GLY A 1 6.11 -14.42 20.46
C GLY A 1 4.90 -15.20 19.96
N LEU A 2 4.59 -15.14 18.67
CA LEU A 2 3.42 -15.83 18.09
C LEU A 2 3.40 -17.35 18.31
N GLY A 3 4.56 -17.98 18.53
CA GLY A 3 4.70 -19.39 18.84
C GLY A 3 4.89 -19.70 20.32
N SER A 4 4.68 -18.73 21.22
CA SER A 4 4.76 -18.97 22.65
C SER A 4 3.39 -19.33 23.21
N THR A 5 3.35 -20.23 24.21
CA THR A 5 2.13 -20.52 24.97
C THR A 5 1.78 -19.36 25.88
N LEU A 6 0.51 -19.17 26.15
CA LEU A 6 0.07 -18.21 27.16
C LEU A 6 0.49 -18.67 28.56
N ALA A 7 0.84 -17.71 29.42
CA ALA A 7 1.23 -18.00 30.78
C ALA A 7 0.11 -18.80 31.47
N GLY A 8 0.46 -20.01 31.96
CA GLY A 8 -0.45 -20.90 32.65
C GLY A 8 -1.36 -21.78 31.75
N SER A 9 -1.13 -21.82 30.44
CA SER A 9 -1.83 -22.72 29.53
C SER A 9 -0.89 -23.36 28.52
N ASP A 10 -1.25 -24.53 27.99
CA ASP A 10 -0.53 -25.19 26.91
C ASP A 10 -1.01 -24.73 25.50
N VAL A 11 -1.82 -23.67 25.43
CA VAL A 11 -2.42 -23.16 24.19
C VAL A 11 -1.55 -22.03 23.65
N TYR A 12 -1.21 -22.10 22.35
CA TYR A 12 -0.50 -21.02 21.67
C TYR A 12 -1.40 -19.79 21.49
N LEU A 13 -0.79 -18.60 21.44
CA LEU A 13 -1.51 -17.33 21.31
C LEU A 13 -2.46 -17.31 20.11
N LEU A 14 -1.98 -17.80 18.95
CA LEU A 14 -2.78 -17.81 17.72
C LEU A 14 -3.94 -18.82 17.79
N ASP A 15 -3.70 -19.99 18.38
CA ASP A 15 -4.74 -20.99 18.56
C ASP A 15 -5.85 -20.48 19.49
N LYS A 16 -5.47 -19.76 20.57
CA LYS A 16 -6.46 -19.11 21.43
C LYS A 16 -7.27 -18.08 20.66
N LEU A 17 -6.61 -17.24 19.84
CA LEU A 17 -7.29 -16.23 19.04
C LEU A 17 -8.31 -16.90 18.09
N ASP A 18 -7.89 -17.94 17.38
CA ASP A 18 -8.77 -18.67 16.46
C ASP A 18 -9.94 -19.34 17.18
N MET A 19 -9.69 -19.97 18.33
CA MET A 19 -10.75 -20.56 19.15
C MET A 19 -11.81 -19.53 19.58
N ILE A 20 -11.37 -18.34 20.01
CA ILE A 20 -12.29 -17.29 20.44
C ILE A 20 -13.07 -16.75 19.23
N LEU A 21 -12.39 -16.48 18.10
CA LEU A 21 -13.06 -15.98 16.90
C LEU A 21 -14.11 -16.96 16.37
N VAL A 22 -13.81 -18.26 16.34
CA VAL A 22 -14.76 -19.29 15.95
C VAL A 22 -15.94 -19.35 16.95
N GLY A 23 -15.66 -19.21 18.24
CA GLY A 23 -16.70 -19.12 19.27
C GLY A 23 -17.67 -17.95 19.09
N LEU A 24 -17.20 -16.84 18.49
CA LEU A 24 -17.99 -15.66 18.12
C LEU A 24 -18.66 -15.78 16.73
N GLY A 25 -18.52 -16.93 16.08
CA GLY A 25 -18.99 -17.14 14.70
C GLY A 25 -18.13 -16.47 13.62
N LEU A 26 -16.99 -15.86 14.00
CA LEU A 26 -16.06 -15.23 13.08
C LEU A 26 -15.14 -16.26 12.43
N GLN A 27 -14.51 -15.88 11.33
CA GLN A 27 -13.54 -16.74 10.64
C GLN A 27 -12.22 -16.81 11.42
N GLU A 28 -11.56 -17.97 11.36
CA GLU A 28 -10.20 -18.14 11.88
C GLU A 28 -9.24 -17.11 11.30
N ASN A 29 -8.35 -16.60 12.12
CA ASN A 29 -7.39 -15.57 11.70
C ASN A 29 -6.17 -16.15 10.97
N THR A 30 -5.79 -17.39 11.32
CA THR A 30 -4.53 -17.99 10.86
C THR A 30 -4.68 -18.87 9.63
N THR A 31 -5.82 -19.53 9.44
CA THR A 31 -6.02 -20.53 8.38
C THR A 31 -6.91 -20.05 7.25
N THR A 32 -7.69 -19.00 7.48
CA THR A 32 -8.61 -18.48 6.46
C THR A 32 -7.85 -17.65 5.44
N LEU A 33 -7.84 -18.13 4.19
CA LEU A 33 -7.26 -17.38 3.07
C LEU A 33 -8.15 -16.20 2.69
N ARG A 34 -7.54 -15.07 2.38
CA ARG A 34 -8.22 -13.92 1.77
C ARG A 34 -8.61 -14.24 0.32
N GLY A 35 -9.73 -14.92 0.12
CA GLY A 35 -10.18 -15.41 -1.15
C GLY A 35 -9.43 -16.68 -1.60
N SER A 36 -9.16 -16.80 -2.90
CA SER A 36 -8.44 -17.96 -3.46
C SER A 36 -6.93 -17.85 -3.28
N THR A 37 -6.23 -18.98 -3.35
CA THR A 37 -4.75 -19.02 -3.39
C THR A 37 -4.19 -18.13 -4.52
N LEU A 38 -4.87 -18.11 -5.67
CA LEU A 38 -4.50 -17.25 -6.79
C LEU A 38 -4.62 -15.76 -6.42
N ASN A 39 -5.65 -15.37 -5.68
CA ASN A 39 -5.80 -14.00 -5.20
C ASN A 39 -4.67 -13.59 -4.25
N VAL A 40 -4.33 -14.46 -3.30
CA VAL A 40 -3.21 -14.20 -2.37
C VAL A 40 -1.88 -14.07 -3.12
N LEU A 41 -1.63 -14.94 -4.10
CA LEU A 41 -0.44 -14.86 -4.95
C LEU A 41 -0.41 -13.56 -5.76
N ALA A 42 -1.52 -13.20 -6.41
CA ALA A 42 -1.64 -11.98 -7.19
C ALA A 42 -1.47 -10.73 -6.34
N PHE A 43 -2.07 -10.70 -5.15
CA PHE A 43 -1.93 -9.61 -4.19
C PHE A 43 -0.48 -9.44 -3.75
N THR A 44 0.16 -10.53 -3.34
CA THR A 44 1.56 -10.53 -2.91
C THR A 44 2.48 -10.08 -4.05
N ALA A 45 2.33 -10.64 -5.24
CA ALA A 45 3.12 -10.26 -6.41
C ALA A 45 2.90 -8.78 -6.78
N SER A 46 1.66 -8.30 -6.76
CA SER A 46 1.33 -6.89 -7.03
C SER A 46 2.02 -5.92 -6.07
N LEU A 47 2.03 -6.24 -4.77
CA LEU A 47 2.74 -5.45 -3.76
C LEU A 47 4.26 -5.49 -3.94
N MET A 48 4.83 -6.69 -4.17
CA MET A 48 6.28 -6.86 -4.33
C MET A 48 6.81 -6.10 -5.53
N ILE A 49 6.24 -6.31 -6.72
CA ILE A 49 6.70 -5.65 -7.94
C ILE A 49 6.32 -4.17 -7.97
N GLY A 50 5.17 -3.80 -7.38
CA GLY A 50 4.72 -2.42 -7.27
C GLY A 50 5.68 -1.56 -6.45
N THR A 51 6.24 -2.10 -5.37
CA THR A 51 7.24 -1.40 -4.55
C THR A 51 8.43 -0.93 -5.38
N ALA A 52 8.90 -1.75 -6.33
CA ALA A 52 10.01 -1.41 -7.21
C ALA A 52 9.64 -0.36 -8.28
N GLY A 53 8.35 -0.15 -8.54
CA GLY A 53 7.84 0.84 -9.49
C GLY A 53 7.47 2.20 -8.88
N LEU A 54 7.57 2.37 -7.56
CA LEU A 54 7.14 3.60 -6.88
C LEU A 54 8.13 4.76 -7.09
N PRO A 55 7.73 5.88 -7.71
CA PRO A 55 8.63 6.99 -8.03
C PRO A 55 9.34 7.58 -6.81
N HIS A 56 8.63 7.74 -5.69
CA HIS A 56 9.19 8.30 -4.47
C HIS A 56 10.22 7.38 -3.77
N VAL A 57 10.22 6.09 -4.08
CA VAL A 57 11.25 5.15 -3.63
C VAL A 57 12.47 5.28 -4.52
N ILE A 58 12.27 5.34 -5.85
CA ILE A 58 13.34 5.39 -6.85
C ILE A 58 14.13 6.69 -6.76
N ILE A 59 13.46 7.82 -6.57
CA ILE A 59 14.12 9.14 -6.49
C ILE A 59 15.18 9.21 -5.37
N ARG A 60 15.06 8.41 -4.33
CA ARG A 60 16.03 8.35 -3.23
C ARG A 60 17.40 7.82 -3.67
N PHE A 61 17.47 7.02 -4.72
CA PHE A 61 18.74 6.53 -5.26
C PHE A 61 19.52 7.63 -5.98
N PHE A 62 18.86 8.69 -6.43
CA PHE A 62 19.52 9.85 -7.04
C PHE A 62 20.04 10.87 -6.01
N THR A 63 19.63 10.76 -4.74
CA THR A 63 20.01 11.71 -3.69
C THR A 63 21.23 11.27 -2.89
N VAL A 64 21.85 10.14 -3.22
CA VAL A 64 23.05 9.62 -2.55
C VAL A 64 24.33 9.95 -3.33
N PRO A 65 25.46 10.19 -2.63
CA PRO A 65 26.69 10.66 -3.28
C PRO A 65 27.43 9.60 -4.11
N SER A 66 27.09 8.32 -3.95
CA SER A 66 27.75 7.23 -4.68
C SER A 66 26.93 5.95 -4.71
N VAL A 67 27.20 5.07 -5.67
CA VAL A 67 26.59 3.72 -5.77
C VAL A 67 26.87 2.89 -4.51
N ALA A 68 28.06 2.99 -3.92
CA ALA A 68 28.38 2.31 -2.68
C ALA A 68 27.53 2.80 -1.50
N ALA A 69 27.25 4.11 -1.44
CA ALA A 69 26.35 4.70 -0.44
C ALA A 69 24.91 4.23 -0.67
N ALA A 70 24.42 4.16 -1.92
CA ALA A 70 23.12 3.62 -2.28
C ALA A 70 22.95 2.16 -1.79
N ARG A 71 23.92 1.30 -2.08
CA ARG A 71 23.90 -0.13 -1.66
C ARG A 71 23.89 -0.27 -0.14
N ARG A 72 24.70 0.53 0.56
CA ARG A 72 24.74 0.51 2.04
C ARG A 72 23.41 0.98 2.63
N SER A 73 22.83 2.06 2.08
CA SER A 73 21.52 2.57 2.50
C SER A 73 20.41 1.55 2.27
N ALA A 74 20.39 0.91 1.11
CA ALA A 74 19.44 -0.16 0.81
C ALA A 74 19.58 -1.35 1.79
N GLY A 75 20.82 -1.74 2.13
CA GLY A 75 21.08 -2.79 3.12
C GLY A 75 20.49 -2.46 4.49
N TRP A 76 20.73 -1.26 5.00
CA TRP A 76 20.15 -0.82 6.27
C TRP A 76 18.62 -0.71 6.21
N ALA A 77 18.07 -0.19 5.10
CA ALA A 77 16.64 -0.14 4.92
C ALA A 77 16.01 -1.54 5.00
N LEU A 78 16.60 -2.55 4.37
CA LEU A 78 16.14 -3.94 4.44
C LEU A 78 16.16 -4.49 5.87
N VAL A 79 17.18 -4.18 6.68
CA VAL A 79 17.24 -4.59 8.09
C VAL A 79 16.07 -4.00 8.88
N PHE A 80 15.81 -2.69 8.76
CA PHE A 80 14.71 -2.03 9.46
C PHE A 80 13.34 -2.52 8.97
N ILE A 81 13.19 -2.73 7.67
CA ILE A 81 11.98 -3.30 7.07
C ILE A 81 11.74 -4.71 7.60
N ALA A 82 12.77 -5.56 7.66
CA ALA A 82 12.64 -6.92 8.19
C ALA A 82 12.19 -6.92 9.65
N ILE A 83 12.75 -6.05 10.50
CA ILE A 83 12.33 -5.89 11.89
C ILE A 83 10.85 -5.48 11.95
N LEU A 84 10.44 -4.47 11.18
CA LEU A 84 9.06 -3.98 11.15
C LEU A 84 8.09 -5.08 10.71
N TYR A 85 8.36 -5.75 9.59
CA TYR A 85 7.45 -6.75 9.04
C TYR A 85 7.41 -8.07 9.83
N THR A 86 8.45 -8.39 10.60
CA THR A 86 8.40 -9.54 11.53
C THR A 86 7.60 -9.24 12.79
N THR A 87 7.52 -7.98 13.22
CA THR A 87 6.73 -7.59 14.40
C THR A 87 5.27 -7.28 14.08
N ALA A 88 4.95 -6.83 12.86
CA ALA A 88 3.60 -6.43 12.48
C ALA A 88 2.54 -7.53 12.66
N PRO A 89 2.74 -8.81 12.26
CA PRO A 89 1.75 -9.87 12.50
C PRO A 89 1.50 -10.13 13.99
N ALA A 90 2.54 -10.02 14.82
CA ALA A 90 2.41 -10.20 16.27
C ALA A 90 1.57 -9.07 16.88
N ILE A 91 1.81 -7.83 16.47
CA ILE A 91 1.03 -6.66 16.92
C ILE A 91 -0.43 -6.79 16.48
N ALA A 92 -0.67 -7.20 15.24
CA ALA A 92 -2.03 -7.38 14.72
C ALA A 92 -2.81 -8.46 15.48
N ALA A 93 -2.19 -9.62 15.74
CA ALA A 93 -2.82 -10.69 16.51
C ALA A 93 -3.12 -10.26 17.97
N MET A 94 -2.16 -9.55 18.61
CA MET A 94 -2.36 -9.04 19.96
C MET A 94 -3.43 -7.95 20.01
N ALA A 95 -3.45 -7.03 19.04
CA ALA A 95 -4.48 -5.98 18.97
C ALA A 95 -5.89 -6.60 18.87
N ARG A 96 -6.03 -7.61 18.01
CA ARG A 96 -7.31 -8.31 17.84
C ARG A 96 -7.71 -9.07 19.11
N LEU A 97 -6.76 -9.74 19.75
CA LEU A 97 -7.02 -10.44 21.02
C LEU A 97 -7.44 -9.45 22.11
N ASN A 98 -6.73 -8.33 22.24
CA ASN A 98 -7.05 -7.30 23.25
C ASN A 98 -8.46 -6.73 23.08
N ILE A 99 -8.91 -6.53 21.82
CA ILE A 99 -10.28 -6.09 21.55
C ILE A 99 -11.27 -7.15 22.01
N VAL A 100 -11.06 -8.41 21.63
CA VAL A 100 -11.95 -9.50 22.00
C VAL A 100 -11.98 -9.67 23.52
N ASP A 101 -10.83 -9.66 24.18
CA ASP A 101 -10.75 -9.73 25.65
C ASP A 101 -11.43 -8.53 26.34
N THR A 102 -11.48 -7.36 25.69
CA THR A 102 -12.22 -6.19 26.19
C THR A 102 -13.73 -6.36 26.03
N MET A 103 -14.17 -6.90 24.89
CA MET A 103 -15.60 -7.13 24.63
C MET A 103 -16.18 -8.28 25.42
N GLN A 104 -15.38 -9.32 25.65
CA GLN A 104 -15.74 -10.46 26.48
C GLN A 104 -15.02 -10.37 27.81
N GLN A 105 -15.69 -9.96 28.84
CA GLN A 105 -15.15 -9.96 30.22
C GLN A 105 -14.70 -11.37 30.63
N SER A 106 -13.87 -11.44 31.66
CA SER A 106 -13.27 -12.71 32.15
C SER A 106 -14.30 -13.78 32.56
N ASP A 107 -15.54 -13.40 32.78
CA ASP A 107 -16.68 -14.25 33.10
C ASP A 107 -17.45 -14.75 31.86
N GLY A 108 -16.98 -14.35 30.65
CA GLY A 108 -17.63 -14.71 29.40
C GLY A 108 -18.88 -13.90 29.07
N GLN A 109 -19.15 -12.83 29.82
CA GLN A 109 -20.26 -11.93 29.54
C GLN A 109 -19.82 -10.77 28.64
N ALA A 110 -20.76 -10.23 27.86
CA ALA A 110 -20.52 -9.05 27.02
C ALA A 110 -20.27 -7.81 27.90
N LEU A 111 -19.43 -6.89 27.42
CA LEU A 111 -19.03 -5.66 28.12
C LEU A 111 -20.27 -4.79 28.41
N LEU A 112 -20.41 -4.29 29.62
CA LEU A 112 -21.44 -3.31 29.96
C LEU A 112 -21.11 -1.95 29.35
N ILE A 113 -22.12 -1.28 28.79
CA ILE A 113 -21.96 0.07 28.20
C ILE A 113 -21.44 1.07 29.22
N GLU A 114 -21.88 0.93 30.49
CA GLU A 114 -21.44 1.80 31.59
C GLU A 114 -19.98 1.55 32.01
N GLU A 115 -19.44 0.38 31.69
CA GLU A 115 -18.06 -0.02 32.00
C GLU A 115 -17.10 0.15 30.81
N LYS A 116 -17.52 0.85 29.76
CA LYS A 116 -16.68 1.12 28.61
C LYS A 116 -15.34 1.74 29.03
N PRO A 117 -14.18 1.19 28.62
CA PRO A 117 -12.90 1.81 28.88
C PRO A 117 -12.79 3.20 28.23
N ALA A 118 -12.01 4.11 28.83
CA ALA A 118 -11.87 5.48 28.35
C ALA A 118 -11.40 5.60 26.87
N TRP A 119 -10.69 4.59 26.35
CA TRP A 119 -10.25 4.59 24.96
C TRP A 119 -11.44 4.47 23.98
N PHE A 120 -12.57 3.85 24.37
CA PHE A 120 -13.78 3.81 23.53
C PHE A 120 -14.25 5.22 23.18
N GLU A 121 -14.44 6.08 24.19
CA GLU A 121 -14.88 7.47 23.97
C GLU A 121 -13.95 8.24 23.04
N ASN A 122 -12.63 8.00 23.16
CA ASN A 122 -11.65 8.68 22.32
C ASN A 122 -11.87 8.33 20.84
N TRP A 123 -12.13 7.06 20.53
CA TRP A 123 -12.28 6.58 19.16
C TRP A 123 -13.71 6.73 18.62
N GLU A 124 -14.74 6.67 19.47
CA GLU A 124 -16.11 7.01 19.10
C GLU A 124 -16.23 8.46 18.62
N ARG A 125 -15.52 9.39 19.24
CA ARG A 125 -15.45 10.81 18.78
C ARG A 125 -14.86 10.99 17.39
N THR A 126 -14.06 10.04 16.94
CA THR A 126 -13.48 10.05 15.57
C THR A 126 -14.43 9.48 14.54
N GLY A 127 -15.49 8.79 14.95
CA GLY A 127 -16.38 8.05 14.07
C GLY A 127 -15.75 6.79 13.45
N LEU A 128 -14.62 6.32 13.98
CA LEU A 128 -13.93 5.10 13.54
C LEU A 128 -14.32 3.88 14.38
N LEU A 129 -14.99 4.10 15.51
CA LEU A 129 -15.59 3.11 16.36
C LEU A 129 -17.01 3.57 16.67
N GLU A 130 -17.99 2.67 16.51
CA GLU A 130 -19.40 2.96 16.81
C GLU A 130 -20.02 1.76 17.52
N VAL A 131 -20.75 2.03 18.58
CA VAL A 131 -21.46 1.04 19.39
C VAL A 131 -22.92 1.42 19.45
N GLU A 132 -23.81 0.45 19.24
CA GLU A 132 -25.25 0.65 19.32
C GLU A 132 -25.86 -0.51 20.10
N ASP A 133 -26.58 -0.20 21.18
CA ASP A 133 -27.33 -1.19 21.96
C ASP A 133 -28.63 -1.55 21.21
N LEU A 134 -28.59 -2.65 20.47
CA LEU A 134 -29.70 -3.07 19.61
C LEU A 134 -30.83 -3.74 20.36
N ASN A 135 -30.50 -4.45 21.45
CA ASN A 135 -31.45 -5.24 22.22
C ASN A 135 -31.95 -4.54 23.52
N GLY A 136 -31.27 -3.45 23.94
CA GLY A 136 -31.61 -2.65 25.11
C GLY A 136 -31.22 -3.29 26.44
N ASP A 137 -30.25 -4.20 26.45
CA ASP A 137 -29.78 -4.88 27.66
C ASP A 137 -28.61 -4.16 28.37
N GLY A 138 -28.09 -3.08 27.77
CA GLY A 138 -27.02 -2.28 28.31
C GLY A 138 -25.63 -2.95 28.17
N ARG A 139 -25.48 -3.92 27.30
CA ARG A 139 -24.22 -4.61 26.98
C ARG A 139 -23.78 -4.36 25.55
N ILE A 140 -22.56 -4.74 25.20
CA ILE A 140 -22.02 -4.64 23.86
C ILE A 140 -21.68 -6.02 23.36
N GLU A 141 -22.56 -6.61 22.58
CA GLU A 141 -22.32 -7.90 21.96
C GLU A 141 -21.44 -7.77 20.71
N TYR A 142 -20.36 -8.55 20.67
CA TYR A 142 -19.47 -8.65 19.52
C TYR A 142 -19.58 -10.03 18.88
N THR A 143 -20.30 -10.12 17.76
CA THR A 143 -20.59 -11.38 17.05
C THR A 143 -20.39 -11.24 15.56
N ALA A 144 -20.41 -12.36 14.84
CA ALA A 144 -20.35 -12.37 13.37
C ALA A 144 -21.68 -12.00 12.70
N ASP A 145 -22.79 -12.10 13.45
CA ASP A 145 -24.11 -11.81 12.92
C ASP A 145 -24.36 -10.29 12.95
N PRO A 146 -24.57 -9.64 11.79
CA PRO A 146 -24.85 -8.21 11.74
C PRO A 146 -26.12 -7.76 12.47
N GLU A 147 -27.09 -8.69 12.71
CA GLU A 147 -28.34 -8.36 13.39
C GLU A 147 -28.19 -8.32 14.93
N THR A 148 -27.16 -8.99 15.45
CA THR A 148 -26.87 -9.05 16.90
C THR A 148 -25.55 -8.38 17.27
N ASN A 149 -24.76 -7.95 16.29
CA ASN A 149 -23.48 -7.30 16.54
C ASN A 149 -23.66 -5.82 16.90
N GLU A 150 -23.43 -5.49 18.15
CA GLU A 150 -23.59 -4.13 18.69
C GLU A 150 -22.34 -3.27 18.60
N LEU A 151 -21.18 -3.86 18.27
CA LEU A 151 -20.03 -3.13 17.75
C LEU A 151 -20.27 -2.88 16.26
N THR A 152 -21.11 -1.90 15.95
CA THR A 152 -21.61 -1.65 14.59
C THR A 152 -20.52 -1.17 13.65
N LYS A 153 -19.48 -0.53 14.19
CA LYS A 153 -18.31 -0.11 13.40
C LYS A 153 -17.03 -0.26 14.20
N LEU A 154 -16.08 -0.94 13.60
CA LEU A 154 -14.70 -1.00 14.05
C LEU A 154 -13.80 -0.86 12.82
N ASP A 155 -13.25 0.33 12.61
CA ASP A 155 -12.34 0.55 11.49
C ASP A 155 -11.00 -0.15 11.74
N ASN A 156 -10.56 -0.94 10.76
CA ASN A 156 -9.30 -1.68 10.88
C ASN A 156 -8.08 -0.77 11.03
N ASP A 157 -8.16 0.48 10.58
CA ASP A 157 -7.06 1.43 10.60
C ASP A 157 -6.73 1.92 12.02
N ILE A 158 -7.68 1.84 12.96
CA ILE A 158 -7.43 2.23 14.36
C ILE A 158 -6.66 1.18 15.16
N LEU A 159 -6.69 -0.09 14.75
CA LEU A 159 -6.19 -1.21 15.55
C LEU A 159 -4.73 -1.05 15.97
N VAL A 160 -3.88 -0.54 15.08
CA VAL A 160 -2.46 -0.32 15.38
C VAL A 160 -2.26 0.86 16.31
N LEU A 161 -2.98 1.97 16.09
CA LEU A 161 -2.84 3.19 16.87
C LEU A 161 -3.53 3.10 18.23
N ALA A 162 -4.66 2.43 18.32
CA ALA A 162 -5.41 2.24 19.56
C ALA A 162 -4.80 1.14 20.46
N ASN A 163 -4.05 0.18 19.89
CA ASN A 163 -3.54 -0.96 20.65
C ASN A 163 -2.75 -0.57 21.91
N PRO A 164 -1.89 0.46 21.95
CA PRO A 164 -1.23 0.89 23.18
C PRO A 164 -2.21 1.38 24.27
N GLU A 165 -3.33 2.02 23.89
CA GLU A 165 -4.38 2.45 24.82
C GLU A 165 -5.17 1.23 25.33
N ILE A 166 -5.56 0.33 24.42
CA ILE A 166 -6.28 -0.91 24.75
C ILE A 166 -5.44 -1.77 25.72
N ALA A 167 -4.14 -1.88 25.46
CA ALA A 167 -3.19 -2.61 26.29
C ALA A 167 -2.79 -1.84 27.58
N GLN A 168 -3.40 -0.69 27.85
CA GLN A 168 -3.14 0.17 29.01
C GLN A 168 -1.65 0.50 29.21
N LEU A 169 -0.92 0.72 28.12
CA LEU A 169 0.47 1.13 28.16
C LEU A 169 0.63 2.56 28.70
N PRO A 170 1.80 2.90 29.28
CA PRO A 170 2.04 4.26 29.77
C PRO A 170 1.84 5.33 28.69
N ASN A 171 1.30 6.50 29.04
CA ASN A 171 0.95 7.59 28.13
C ASN A 171 2.11 8.02 27.20
N TRP A 172 3.35 7.92 27.66
CA TRP A 172 4.50 8.25 26.83
C TRP A 172 4.68 7.27 25.64
N VAL A 173 4.30 6.00 25.80
CA VAL A 173 4.30 4.99 24.71
C VAL A 173 3.23 5.33 23.70
N ILE A 174 2.02 5.66 24.17
CA ILE A 174 0.89 6.07 23.33
C ILE A 174 1.28 7.30 22.50
N ALA A 175 1.87 8.31 23.16
CA ALA A 175 2.35 9.52 22.49
C ALA A 175 3.45 9.22 21.46
N LEU A 176 4.37 8.31 21.77
CA LEU A 176 5.45 7.91 20.85
C LEU A 176 4.91 7.20 19.61
N VAL A 177 3.93 6.30 19.78
CA VAL A 177 3.28 5.58 18.66
C VAL A 177 2.51 6.56 17.77
N ALA A 178 1.74 7.47 18.36
CA ALA A 178 1.02 8.51 17.62
C ALA A 178 1.96 9.44 16.84
N ALA A 179 3.03 9.92 17.50
CA ALA A 179 4.05 10.74 16.86
C ALA A 179 4.79 9.99 15.73
N GLY A 180 5.10 8.70 15.94
CA GLY A 180 5.72 7.83 14.95
C GLY A 180 4.83 7.61 13.73
N GLY A 181 3.54 7.36 13.93
CA GLY A 181 2.55 7.23 12.87
C GLY A 181 2.44 8.51 12.02
N LEU A 182 2.33 9.67 12.70
CA LEU A 182 2.29 10.96 12.02
C LEU A 182 3.59 11.25 11.25
N ALA A 183 4.74 10.99 11.84
CA ALA A 183 6.03 11.17 11.18
C ALA A 183 6.18 10.29 9.93
N ALA A 184 5.74 9.03 10.00
CA ALA A 184 5.76 8.11 8.86
C ALA A 184 4.86 8.60 7.72
N ALA A 185 3.64 9.05 8.04
CA ALA A 185 2.70 9.61 7.06
C ALA A 185 3.25 10.86 6.38
N LEU A 186 3.75 11.83 7.15
CA LEU A 186 4.31 13.08 6.62
C LEU A 186 5.57 12.86 5.79
N SER A 187 6.44 11.93 6.20
CA SER A 187 7.66 11.55 5.46
C SER A 187 7.33 11.00 4.08
N THR A 188 6.31 10.13 4.00
CA THR A 188 5.86 9.54 2.73
C THR A 188 5.17 10.57 1.86
N ALA A 189 4.28 11.38 2.44
CA ALA A 189 3.57 12.47 1.75
C ALA A 189 4.55 13.47 1.11
N ALA A 190 5.59 13.88 1.85
CA ALA A 190 6.62 14.80 1.33
C ALA A 190 7.34 14.22 0.10
N GLY A 191 7.71 12.93 0.14
CA GLY A 191 8.35 12.26 -1.00
C GLY A 191 7.44 12.15 -2.22
N LEU A 192 6.16 11.83 -2.01
CA LEU A 192 5.16 11.74 -3.09
C LEU A 192 4.87 13.10 -3.71
N LEU A 193 4.70 14.15 -2.90
CA LEU A 193 4.48 15.51 -3.39
C LEU A 193 5.68 16.03 -4.20
N LEU A 194 6.90 15.71 -3.77
CA LEU A 194 8.10 16.05 -4.53
C LEU A 194 8.11 15.34 -5.89
N ALA A 195 7.82 14.03 -5.93
CA ALA A 195 7.76 13.26 -7.17
C ALA A 195 6.70 13.80 -8.13
N ILE A 196 5.48 14.07 -7.65
CA ILE A 196 4.38 14.62 -8.46
C ILE A 196 4.75 16.00 -9.01
N SER A 197 5.25 16.88 -8.14
CA SER A 197 5.57 18.25 -8.54
C SER A 197 6.71 18.30 -9.55
N SER A 198 7.74 17.45 -9.40
CA SER A 198 8.85 17.32 -10.35
C SER A 198 8.38 16.76 -11.68
N ALA A 199 7.60 15.68 -11.67
CA ALA A 199 7.07 15.08 -12.90
C ALA A 199 6.21 16.07 -13.72
N ILE A 200 5.43 16.92 -13.08
CA ILE A 200 4.60 17.91 -13.77
C ILE A 200 5.43 19.11 -14.22
N SER A 201 6.24 19.71 -13.33
CA SER A 201 6.93 20.98 -13.65
C SER A 201 8.17 20.77 -14.51
N HIS A 202 8.97 19.77 -14.22
CA HIS A 202 10.22 19.51 -14.93
C HIS A 202 10.00 18.59 -16.12
N ASP A 203 9.49 17.38 -15.91
CA ASP A 203 9.44 16.38 -16.98
C ASP A 203 8.39 16.71 -18.02
N LEU A 204 7.19 17.08 -17.59
CA LEU A 204 6.09 17.39 -18.52
C LEU A 204 6.21 18.82 -19.06
N LEU A 205 6.27 19.82 -18.18
CA LEU A 205 6.20 21.21 -18.62
C LEU A 205 7.50 21.69 -19.26
N LYS A 206 8.64 21.57 -18.57
CA LYS A 206 9.94 22.06 -19.07
C LYS A 206 10.51 21.17 -20.16
N SER A 207 10.56 19.87 -19.97
CA SER A 207 11.23 18.98 -20.92
C SER A 207 10.39 18.68 -22.16
N THR A 208 9.04 18.74 -22.07
CA THR A 208 8.17 18.33 -23.18
C THR A 208 7.47 19.51 -23.86
N TYR A 209 6.77 20.37 -23.09
CA TYR A 209 5.90 21.41 -23.66
C TYR A 209 6.54 22.79 -23.79
N MET A 210 7.37 23.20 -22.83
CA MET A 210 7.92 24.55 -22.74
C MET A 210 9.41 24.52 -22.37
N PRO A 211 10.34 24.08 -23.26
CA PRO A 211 11.77 23.99 -22.94
C PRO A 211 12.42 25.32 -22.55
N SER A 212 11.82 26.44 -22.96
CA SER A 212 12.32 27.80 -22.66
C SER A 212 11.69 28.42 -21.39
N ILE A 213 10.95 27.64 -20.60
CA ILE A 213 10.33 28.17 -19.37
C ILE A 213 11.40 28.66 -18.39
N SER A 214 11.17 29.83 -17.78
CA SER A 214 12.10 30.35 -16.77
C SER A 214 12.03 29.55 -15.48
N ASP A 215 13.15 29.46 -14.74
CA ASP A 215 13.22 28.75 -13.45
C ASP A 215 12.18 29.24 -12.43
N LYS A 216 11.86 30.54 -12.47
CA LYS A 216 10.79 31.11 -11.61
C LYS A 216 9.40 30.59 -12.00
N ALA A 217 9.13 30.42 -13.28
CA ALA A 217 7.85 29.91 -13.75
C ALA A 217 7.75 28.39 -13.53
N GLU A 218 8.83 27.64 -13.72
CA GLU A 218 8.94 26.23 -13.36
C GLU A 218 8.65 26.01 -11.87
N LEU A 219 9.26 26.81 -10.99
CA LEU A 219 9.02 26.74 -9.55
C LEU A 219 7.55 27.05 -9.17
N ARG A 220 6.90 28.03 -9.86
CA ARG A 220 5.49 28.32 -9.66
C ARG A 220 4.62 27.14 -10.10
N ALA A 221 4.90 26.54 -11.25
CA ALA A 221 4.19 25.36 -11.73
C ALA A 221 4.31 24.19 -10.75
N SER A 222 5.52 23.94 -10.24
CA SER A 222 5.78 22.93 -9.20
C SER A 222 4.92 23.16 -7.95
N ARG A 223 4.86 24.41 -7.45
CA ARG A 223 4.03 24.74 -6.27
C ARG A 223 2.53 24.58 -6.52
N ILE A 224 2.06 24.95 -7.72
CA ILE A 224 0.65 24.77 -8.11
C ILE A 224 0.32 23.28 -8.21
N ALA A 225 1.17 22.49 -8.86
CA ALA A 225 1.01 21.04 -8.95
C ALA A 225 0.94 20.38 -7.57
N MET A 226 1.82 20.80 -6.66
CA MET A 226 1.82 20.32 -5.28
C MET A 226 0.52 20.71 -4.55
N ALA A 227 0.05 21.94 -4.69
CA ALA A 227 -1.20 22.40 -4.05
C ALA A 227 -2.41 21.60 -4.56
N VAL A 228 -2.50 21.37 -5.88
CA VAL A 228 -3.56 20.54 -6.47
C VAL A 228 -3.50 19.11 -5.97
N ALA A 229 -2.29 18.52 -5.89
CA ALA A 229 -2.11 17.18 -5.36
C ALA A 229 -2.53 17.07 -3.88
N VAL A 230 -2.21 18.07 -3.05
CA VAL A 230 -2.64 18.12 -1.64
C VAL A 230 -4.15 18.23 -1.52
N LEU A 231 -4.80 19.05 -2.35
CA LEU A 231 -6.27 19.16 -2.35
C LEU A 231 -6.94 17.84 -2.76
N GLY A 232 -6.41 17.17 -3.80
CA GLY A 232 -6.89 15.86 -4.21
C GLY A 232 -6.68 14.79 -3.13
N ALA A 233 -5.51 14.75 -2.51
CA ALA A 233 -5.23 13.85 -1.40
C ALA A 233 -6.12 14.14 -0.18
N GLY A 234 -6.37 15.41 0.13
CA GLY A 234 -7.28 15.82 1.19
C GLY A 234 -8.73 15.37 0.94
N TYR A 235 -9.21 15.50 -0.29
CA TYR A 235 -10.52 14.98 -0.67
C TYR A 235 -10.63 13.46 -0.47
N LEU A 236 -9.61 12.70 -0.91
CA LEU A 236 -9.57 11.25 -0.71
C LEU A 236 -9.39 10.86 0.77
N GLY A 237 -8.75 11.71 1.57
CA GLY A 237 -8.64 11.51 3.01
C GLY A 237 -9.97 11.71 3.74
N LEU A 238 -10.82 12.63 3.27
CA LEU A 238 -12.17 12.85 3.79
C LEU A 238 -13.18 11.80 3.28
N ASN A 239 -12.92 11.22 2.10
CA ASN A 239 -13.76 10.21 1.46
C ASN A 239 -12.89 9.01 1.06
N PRO A 240 -12.40 8.22 2.03
CA PRO A 240 -11.46 7.14 1.74
C PRO A 240 -12.12 6.05 0.87
N PRO A 241 -11.42 5.55 -0.16
CA PRO A 241 -11.95 4.49 -1.03
C PRO A 241 -11.96 3.10 -0.37
N GLY A 242 -11.70 3.03 0.90
CA GLY A 242 -11.61 1.86 1.75
C GLY A 242 -10.59 2.06 2.86
N PHE A 243 -10.27 1.01 3.61
CA PHE A 243 -9.25 1.06 4.66
C PHE A 243 -7.85 1.36 4.07
N ALA A 244 -6.97 1.98 4.86
CA ALA A 244 -5.70 2.54 4.40
C ALA A 244 -4.80 1.51 3.69
N ALA A 245 -4.66 0.30 4.24
CA ALA A 245 -3.85 -0.75 3.62
C ALA A 245 -4.38 -1.19 2.24
N GLY A 246 -5.71 -1.20 2.04
CA GLY A 246 -6.34 -1.49 0.74
C GLY A 246 -6.06 -0.39 -0.29
N THR A 247 -6.08 0.86 0.14
CA THR A 247 -5.75 2.02 -0.72
C THR A 247 -4.27 2.02 -1.11
N VAL A 248 -3.39 1.68 -0.18
CA VAL A 248 -1.95 1.51 -0.44
C VAL A 248 -1.71 0.36 -1.43
N ALA A 249 -2.37 -0.79 -1.25
CA ALA A 249 -2.26 -1.93 -2.17
C ALA A 249 -2.68 -1.56 -3.60
N LEU A 250 -3.71 -0.73 -3.74
CA LEU A 250 -4.13 -0.20 -5.04
C LEU A 250 -3.04 0.68 -5.68
N ALA A 251 -2.42 1.57 -4.91
CA ALA A 251 -1.33 2.42 -5.41
C ALA A 251 -0.13 1.58 -5.87
N PHE A 252 0.25 0.54 -5.12
CA PHE A 252 1.27 -0.43 -5.55
C PHE A 252 0.84 -1.19 -6.82
N GLY A 253 -0.42 -1.59 -6.92
CA GLY A 253 -0.97 -2.22 -8.11
C GLY A 253 -0.87 -1.35 -9.36
N LEU A 254 -1.14 -0.05 -9.24
CA LEU A 254 -0.98 0.91 -10.34
C LEU A 254 0.50 1.09 -10.72
N ALA A 255 1.41 1.15 -9.77
CA ALA A 255 2.85 1.19 -10.05
C ALA A 255 3.36 -0.11 -10.69
N ALA A 256 2.86 -1.27 -10.23
CA ALA A 256 3.15 -2.57 -10.80
C ALA A 256 2.72 -2.68 -12.26
N SER A 257 1.53 -2.17 -12.58
CA SER A 257 0.96 -2.25 -13.93
C SER A 257 1.54 -1.24 -14.93
N SER A 258 2.18 -0.17 -14.44
CA SER A 258 2.68 0.92 -15.29
C SER A 258 4.20 1.06 -15.27
N LEU A 259 4.75 1.54 -14.16
CA LEU A 259 6.16 1.95 -14.07
C LEU A 259 7.12 0.78 -13.94
N PHE A 260 6.78 -0.25 -13.15
CA PHE A 260 7.68 -1.38 -12.91
C PHE A 260 8.12 -2.10 -14.20
N PRO A 261 7.20 -2.50 -15.12
CA PRO A 261 7.62 -3.17 -16.35
C PRO A 261 8.52 -2.29 -17.22
N ALA A 262 8.21 -0.99 -17.34
CA ALA A 262 9.02 -0.05 -18.13
C ALA A 262 10.44 0.08 -17.55
N LEU A 263 10.59 0.17 -16.23
CA LEU A 263 11.89 0.23 -15.56
C LEU A 263 12.67 -1.08 -15.74
N LEU A 264 12.02 -2.22 -15.54
CA LEU A 264 12.67 -3.52 -15.68
C LEU A 264 13.14 -3.75 -17.11
N MET A 265 12.28 -3.46 -18.10
CA MET A 265 12.64 -3.58 -19.51
C MET A 265 13.72 -2.58 -19.91
N GLY A 266 13.66 -1.34 -19.42
CA GLY A 266 14.68 -0.32 -19.67
C GLY A 266 16.06 -0.67 -19.15
N ILE A 267 16.14 -1.51 -18.09
CA ILE A 267 17.42 -1.97 -17.53
C ILE A 267 17.92 -3.25 -18.20
N PHE A 268 17.01 -4.18 -18.55
CA PHE A 268 17.41 -5.54 -18.96
C PHE A 268 17.05 -5.92 -20.39
N ALA A 269 16.16 -5.20 -21.08
CA ALA A 269 15.65 -5.57 -22.39
C ALA A 269 16.17 -4.68 -23.52
N ARG A 270 17.15 -5.17 -24.28
CA ARG A 270 17.78 -4.42 -25.41
C ARG A 270 16.80 -4.11 -26.57
N GLY A 271 15.73 -4.87 -26.71
CA GLY A 271 14.81 -4.76 -27.86
C GLY A 271 13.58 -3.90 -27.60
N VAL A 272 13.42 -3.31 -26.41
CA VAL A 272 12.27 -2.46 -26.08
C VAL A 272 12.61 -1.00 -26.39
N ASN A 273 11.76 -0.38 -27.21
CA ASN A 273 11.91 1.02 -27.60
C ASN A 273 10.92 1.92 -26.84
N ARG A 274 11.00 3.23 -27.07
CA ARG A 274 10.17 4.26 -26.45
C ARG A 274 8.67 4.01 -26.69
N GLU A 275 8.30 3.72 -27.93
CA GLU A 275 6.91 3.51 -28.34
C GLU A 275 6.30 2.31 -27.65
N GLY A 276 7.06 1.21 -27.57
CA GLY A 276 6.67 0.00 -26.86
C GLY A 276 6.50 0.24 -25.37
N ALA A 277 7.46 0.91 -24.72
CA ALA A 277 7.39 1.22 -23.30
C ALA A 277 6.17 2.09 -22.97
N VAL A 278 5.93 3.16 -23.73
CA VAL A 278 4.77 4.05 -23.52
C VAL A 278 3.46 3.31 -23.76
N ALA A 279 3.34 2.54 -24.86
CA ALA A 279 2.13 1.75 -25.14
C ALA A 279 1.86 0.72 -24.05
N GLY A 280 2.90 0.03 -23.58
CA GLY A 280 2.80 -0.93 -22.48
C GLY A 280 2.32 -0.30 -21.18
N MET A 281 2.93 0.83 -20.78
CA MET A 281 2.52 1.57 -19.58
C MET A 281 1.05 2.02 -19.65
N LEU A 282 0.63 2.59 -20.78
CA LEU A 282 -0.76 3.02 -20.97
C LEU A 282 -1.72 1.84 -20.95
N ALA A 283 -1.41 0.74 -21.63
CA ALA A 283 -2.25 -0.45 -21.65
C ALA A 283 -2.38 -1.07 -20.23
N GLY A 284 -1.28 -1.26 -19.54
CA GLY A 284 -1.26 -1.85 -18.20
C GLY A 284 -2.05 -1.05 -17.17
N ILE A 285 -1.80 0.27 -17.11
CA ILE A 285 -2.54 1.14 -16.17
C ILE A 285 -4.02 1.24 -16.53
N SER A 286 -4.35 1.32 -17.82
CA SER A 286 -5.76 1.42 -18.28
C SER A 286 -6.55 0.17 -17.93
N VAL A 287 -6.01 -1.03 -18.18
CA VAL A 287 -6.67 -2.30 -17.85
C VAL A 287 -6.86 -2.40 -16.32
N THR A 288 -5.87 -2.02 -15.55
CA THR A 288 -5.97 -2.04 -14.07
C THR A 288 -7.01 -1.06 -13.56
N LEU A 289 -7.00 0.19 -14.04
CA LEU A 289 -7.96 1.21 -13.62
C LEU A 289 -9.39 0.85 -14.05
N LEU A 290 -9.57 0.36 -15.25
CA LEU A 290 -10.89 -0.08 -15.74
C LEU A 290 -11.47 -1.17 -14.84
N TYR A 291 -10.66 -2.18 -14.50
CA TYR A 291 -11.08 -3.25 -13.60
C TYR A 291 -11.42 -2.71 -12.20
N VAL A 292 -10.56 -1.87 -11.65
CA VAL A 292 -10.80 -1.26 -10.32
C VAL A 292 -12.09 -0.43 -10.33
N PHE A 293 -12.31 0.40 -11.35
CA PHE A 293 -13.50 1.25 -11.42
C PHE A 293 -14.79 0.46 -11.66
N GLN A 294 -14.73 -0.66 -12.40
CA GLN A 294 -15.88 -1.56 -12.56
C GLN A 294 -16.37 -2.12 -11.21
N HIS A 295 -15.46 -2.38 -10.28
CA HIS A 295 -15.80 -3.00 -8.99
C HIS A 295 -15.96 -1.99 -7.86
N LYS A 296 -15.13 -0.95 -7.78
CA LYS A 296 -15.12 0.03 -6.68
C LYS A 296 -15.82 1.35 -7.00
N GLY A 297 -16.26 1.53 -8.25
CA GLY A 297 -16.85 2.78 -8.72
C GLY A 297 -15.85 3.71 -9.38
N ILE A 298 -16.35 4.53 -10.30
CA ILE A 298 -15.56 5.51 -11.04
C ILE A 298 -15.03 6.55 -10.05
N MET A 299 -13.72 6.74 -10.03
CA MET A 299 -13.06 7.64 -9.08
C MET A 299 -13.44 7.38 -7.61
N PHE A 300 -13.83 6.14 -7.28
CA PHE A 300 -14.27 5.69 -5.96
C PHE A 300 -15.55 6.35 -5.44
N ILE A 301 -16.35 6.95 -6.32
CA ILE A 301 -17.65 7.54 -5.95
C ILE A 301 -18.64 6.40 -5.66
N PRO A 302 -19.27 6.38 -4.48
CA PRO A 302 -20.26 5.36 -4.13
C PRO A 302 -21.41 5.30 -5.15
N GLY A 303 -21.86 4.08 -5.46
CA GLY A 303 -22.98 3.87 -6.40
C GLY A 303 -22.62 3.93 -7.88
N THR A 304 -21.36 4.18 -8.24
CA THR A 304 -20.90 4.21 -9.64
C THR A 304 -20.22 2.92 -10.09
N SER A 305 -20.19 1.87 -9.26
CA SER A 305 -19.65 0.56 -9.61
C SER A 305 -20.63 -0.21 -10.51
N PHE A 306 -20.12 -0.80 -11.59
CA PHE A 306 -20.95 -1.58 -12.52
C PHE A 306 -21.14 -3.04 -12.08
N LEU A 307 -20.14 -3.63 -11.44
CA LEU A 307 -20.14 -5.06 -11.07
C LEU A 307 -20.24 -5.29 -9.57
N GLY A 308 -20.10 -4.24 -8.76
CA GLY A 308 -19.97 -4.35 -7.32
C GLY A 308 -18.69 -5.06 -6.88
N ASN A 309 -18.26 -4.79 -5.66
CA ASN A 309 -17.01 -5.32 -5.10
C ASN A 309 -17.24 -6.66 -4.39
N MET A 310 -17.80 -7.63 -5.13
CA MET A 310 -18.09 -8.96 -4.59
C MET A 310 -17.25 -10.04 -5.27
N SER A 311 -16.74 -10.98 -4.49
CA SER A 311 -15.90 -12.10 -4.92
C SER A 311 -16.44 -12.90 -6.13
N PRO A 312 -17.74 -13.20 -6.26
CA PRO A 312 -18.28 -13.92 -7.43
C PRO A 312 -18.05 -13.21 -8.77
N ASN A 313 -17.89 -11.89 -8.74
CA ASN A 313 -17.72 -11.07 -9.95
C ASN A 313 -16.24 -10.83 -10.30
N TRP A 314 -15.30 -11.30 -9.48
CA TRP A 314 -13.89 -11.08 -9.71
C TRP A 314 -13.32 -11.98 -10.81
N PHE A 315 -12.56 -11.39 -11.73
CA PHE A 315 -11.90 -12.10 -12.82
C PHE A 315 -10.89 -13.12 -12.24
N PHE A 316 -11.14 -14.40 -12.47
CA PHE A 316 -10.41 -15.52 -11.85
C PHE A 316 -10.31 -15.44 -10.32
N GLY A 317 -11.24 -14.77 -9.66
CA GLY A 317 -11.21 -14.59 -8.22
C GLY A 317 -10.14 -13.62 -7.71
N ILE A 318 -9.57 -12.79 -8.60
CA ILE A 318 -8.56 -11.78 -8.25
C ILE A 318 -9.28 -10.48 -7.85
N GLU A 319 -9.08 -10.06 -6.60
CA GLU A 319 -9.67 -8.82 -6.10
C GLU A 319 -9.10 -7.58 -6.79
N PRO A 320 -9.85 -6.47 -6.86
CA PRO A 320 -9.40 -5.24 -7.52
C PRO A 320 -8.07 -4.69 -7.02
N ASN A 321 -7.77 -4.83 -5.73
CA ASN A 321 -6.49 -4.39 -5.14
C ASN A 321 -5.29 -5.26 -5.57
N ALA A 322 -5.53 -6.49 -6.01
CA ALA A 322 -4.51 -7.43 -6.47
C ALA A 322 -4.29 -7.41 -7.99
N PHE A 323 -5.13 -6.67 -8.74
CA PHE A 323 -5.16 -6.73 -10.20
C PHE A 323 -3.94 -6.09 -10.89
N GLY A 324 -3.11 -5.38 -10.16
CA GLY A 324 -1.88 -4.76 -10.68
C GLY A 324 -0.92 -5.73 -11.36
N VAL A 325 -0.84 -6.98 -10.89
CA VAL A 325 -0.01 -8.01 -11.52
C VAL A 325 -0.52 -8.39 -12.92
N VAL A 326 -1.84 -8.43 -13.12
CA VAL A 326 -2.45 -8.67 -14.44
C VAL A 326 -2.13 -7.50 -15.37
N GLY A 327 -2.28 -6.26 -14.89
CA GLY A 327 -1.85 -5.07 -15.62
C GLY A 327 -0.37 -5.06 -15.98
N ALA A 328 0.50 -5.57 -15.11
CA ALA A 328 1.93 -5.73 -15.39
C ALA A 328 2.18 -6.70 -16.54
N ILE A 329 1.50 -7.83 -16.55
CA ILE A 329 1.59 -8.82 -17.65
C ILE A 329 1.13 -8.18 -18.97
N VAL A 330 0.00 -7.47 -18.97
CA VAL A 330 -0.49 -6.74 -20.14
C VAL A 330 0.54 -5.73 -20.63
N ASN A 331 1.14 -4.97 -19.72
CA ASN A 331 2.20 -4.01 -20.04
C ASN A 331 3.37 -4.68 -20.76
N PHE A 332 3.93 -5.76 -20.18
CA PHE A 332 5.02 -6.51 -20.83
C PHE A 332 4.66 -6.99 -22.22
N VAL A 333 3.49 -7.61 -22.38
CA VAL A 333 3.02 -8.16 -23.67
C VAL A 333 2.90 -7.04 -24.71
N VAL A 334 2.23 -5.93 -24.37
CA VAL A 334 2.03 -4.80 -25.28
C VAL A 334 3.36 -4.12 -25.60
N ALA A 335 4.22 -3.89 -24.62
CA ALA A 335 5.52 -3.27 -24.83
C ALA A 335 6.39 -4.07 -25.81
N PHE A 336 6.49 -5.39 -25.63
CA PHE A 336 7.22 -6.25 -26.54
C PHE A 336 6.59 -6.32 -27.93
N ALA A 337 5.25 -6.42 -28.01
CA ALA A 337 4.56 -6.48 -29.29
C ALA A 337 4.74 -5.19 -30.11
N VAL A 338 4.55 -4.03 -29.47
CA VAL A 338 4.71 -2.73 -30.14
C VAL A 338 6.18 -2.49 -30.52
N SER A 339 7.12 -2.83 -29.67
CA SER A 339 8.54 -2.67 -29.97
C SER A 339 9.02 -3.50 -31.17
N ARG A 340 8.34 -4.64 -31.44
CA ARG A 340 8.68 -5.47 -32.62
C ARG A 340 8.17 -4.91 -33.96
N VAL A 341 7.14 -4.06 -33.92
CA VAL A 341 6.54 -3.48 -35.12
C VAL A 341 6.90 -2.00 -35.31
N SER A 342 7.62 -1.41 -34.38
CA SER A 342 8.12 -0.02 -34.41
C SER A 342 9.63 0.02 -34.64
N ALA A 343 10.18 1.24 -34.81
CA ALA A 343 11.61 1.43 -35.07
C ALA A 343 12.48 0.87 -33.90
N PRO A 344 13.61 0.21 -34.19
CA PRO A 344 14.47 -0.33 -33.15
C PRO A 344 15.01 0.80 -32.25
N PRO A 345 15.39 0.48 -30.99
CA PRO A 345 16.00 1.47 -30.10
C PRO A 345 17.27 2.05 -30.72
N PRO A 346 17.61 3.34 -30.46
CA PRO A 346 18.87 3.96 -30.91
C PRO A 346 20.08 3.15 -30.44
N THR A 347 21.14 3.09 -31.29
CA THR A 347 22.35 2.34 -30.98
C THR A 347 23.05 2.84 -29.72
N GLU A 348 23.00 4.15 -29.46
CA GLU A 348 23.52 4.76 -28.21
C GLU A 348 22.90 4.19 -26.95
N VAL A 349 21.58 3.91 -26.98
CA VAL A 349 20.86 3.30 -25.85
C VAL A 349 21.26 1.83 -25.67
N GLN A 350 21.48 1.12 -26.77
CA GLN A 350 21.92 -0.28 -26.71
C GLN A 350 23.35 -0.39 -26.17
N GLU A 351 24.25 0.48 -26.61
CA GLU A 351 25.63 0.57 -26.11
C GLU A 351 25.66 0.93 -24.61
N LEU A 352 24.79 1.87 -24.17
CA LEU A 352 24.66 2.22 -22.76
C LEU A 352 24.23 1.03 -21.92
N LEU A 353 23.25 0.24 -22.40
CA LEU A 353 22.81 -0.97 -21.72
C LEU A 353 23.91 -2.02 -21.63
N GLU A 354 24.72 -2.19 -22.67
CA GLU A 354 25.88 -3.10 -22.65
C GLU A 354 26.89 -2.64 -21.59
N PHE A 355 27.25 -1.36 -21.60
CA PHE A 355 28.18 -0.78 -20.64
C PHE A 355 27.72 -0.94 -19.18
N LEU A 356 26.41 -0.77 -18.90
CA LEU A 356 25.87 -0.94 -17.55
C LEU A 356 26.01 -2.37 -17.01
N HIS A 357 26.12 -3.35 -17.89
CA HIS A 357 26.23 -4.77 -17.52
C HIS A 357 27.66 -5.34 -17.64
N GLU A 358 28.61 -4.52 -18.11
CA GLU A 358 30.01 -4.94 -18.18
C GLU A 358 30.67 -4.99 -16.78
N PRO A 359 31.58 -5.94 -16.53
CA PRO A 359 32.35 -5.97 -15.29
C PRO A 359 33.20 -4.69 -15.15
N SER A 360 33.35 -4.21 -13.91
CA SER A 360 34.04 -2.95 -13.58
C SER A 360 35.49 -2.84 -14.06
N SER A 361 36.11 -3.91 -14.56
CA SER A 361 37.42 -3.88 -15.20
C SER A 361 37.44 -3.17 -16.59
N ALA A 362 36.27 -3.05 -17.23
CA ALA A 362 36.10 -2.33 -18.51
C ALA A 362 35.74 -0.84 -18.32
N ALA A 363 35.40 -0.42 -17.09
CA ALA A 363 34.95 0.95 -16.78
C ALA A 363 36.00 2.06 -16.98
N SER A 364 37.24 1.71 -17.32
CA SER A 364 38.30 2.71 -17.65
C SER A 364 38.18 3.28 -19.07
N GLN A 365 37.22 2.82 -19.88
CA GLN A 365 37.00 3.23 -21.26
C GLN A 365 35.59 3.81 -21.49
N ALA A 366 35.00 4.42 -20.49
CA ALA A 366 33.67 5.02 -20.62
C ALA A 366 33.65 6.08 -21.73
N PRO A 367 32.65 6.07 -22.63
CA PRO A 367 32.51 7.13 -23.63
C PRO A 367 32.27 8.49 -22.96
N PRO A 368 32.82 9.60 -23.52
CA PRO A 368 32.62 10.93 -22.97
C PRO A 368 31.12 11.29 -23.04
N GLY A 369 30.44 11.30 -21.91
CA GLY A 369 28.99 11.61 -21.79
C GLY A 369 28.23 10.77 -20.77
N ALA A 370 28.80 9.70 -20.24
CA ALA A 370 28.16 8.84 -19.25
C ALA A 370 28.27 9.32 -17.79
N ALA A 371 28.78 10.53 -17.57
CA ALA A 371 28.99 11.12 -16.24
C ALA A 371 28.14 12.39 -16.05
N HIS A 372 26.81 12.25 -16.10
CA HIS A 372 25.89 13.28 -15.58
C HIS A 372 24.66 12.66 -14.94
#